data_5163a6b3bcc5450bd50486f51c013683
#
_entry.id   5163a6b3bcc5450bd50486f51c013683
#
_cell.length_a   1.000
_cell.length_b   1.000
_cell.length_c   1.000
_cell.angle_alpha   90.00
_cell.angle_beta   90.00
_cell.angle_gamma   90.00
#
_symmetry.space_group_name_H-M   'P 1'
#
loop_
_entity.id
_entity.type
_entity.pdbx_description
1 polymer ?
#
loop_
_entity_poly.entity_id
_entity_poly.type
_entity_poly.pdbx_seq_one_letter_code
_entity_poly.pdbx_strand_id
1 'polypeptide(L)'
;MIEFKEIKYKNFLSSGNQFTTISLNEHGTSVIIGKNGAGKSTILDALCFALFNKPFRKITKSQIVNSSNDKDCLVELDFSVHSTQYKIVRGIKPNRFIIERNGNKLNEDANAQDQQKSLEEQILKLNYKSFTQIVILGSASFVPFMQLSAPHRREVIDCLLYTSDAADEIVR
;
A
#
# COMPACT_ATOMS: atom_id res chain seq x y z
N MET A 1 -12.10 10.58 -0.49
CA MET A 1 -11.28 10.01 -1.57
C MET A 1 -9.87 9.79 -1.05
N ILE A 2 -9.23 8.65 -1.38
CA ILE A 2 -7.81 8.39 -1.08
C ILE A 2 -6.99 8.83 -2.29
N GLU A 3 -5.91 9.58 -2.05
CA GLU A 3 -4.99 10.04 -3.09
C GLU A 3 -3.55 9.70 -2.68
N PHE A 4 -2.90 8.82 -3.43
CA PHE A 4 -1.49 8.50 -3.25
C PHE A 4 -0.63 9.56 -3.91
N LYS A 5 0.33 10.13 -3.16
CA LYS A 5 1.16 11.26 -3.61
C LYS A 5 2.54 10.83 -4.05
N GLU A 6 3.25 10.16 -3.16
CA GLU A 6 4.64 9.78 -3.40
C GLU A 6 4.93 8.44 -2.72
N ILE A 7 5.73 7.61 -3.38
CA ILE A 7 6.29 6.40 -2.81
C ILE A 7 7.82 6.42 -2.94
N LYS A 8 8.49 6.10 -1.84
CA LYS A 8 9.96 5.96 -1.78
C LYS A 8 10.32 4.58 -1.26
N TYR A 9 11.32 3.96 -1.85
CA TYR A 9 11.83 2.68 -1.33
C TYR A 9 13.32 2.52 -1.58
N LYS A 10 13.99 1.81 -0.68
CA LYS A 10 15.40 1.41 -0.80
C LYS A 10 15.59 0.00 -0.27
N ASN A 11 16.59 -0.70 -0.76
CA ASN A 11 16.88 -2.09 -0.42
C ASN A 11 15.65 -3.03 -0.50
N PHE A 12 14.73 -2.68 -1.38
CA PHE A 12 13.46 -3.37 -1.59
C PHE A 12 13.54 -4.16 -2.90
N LEU A 13 13.49 -5.49 -2.83
CA LEU A 13 13.68 -6.39 -3.96
C LEU A 13 15.00 -6.11 -4.70
N SER A 14 14.95 -5.72 -5.97
CA SER A 14 16.13 -5.40 -6.78
C SER A 14 16.64 -3.98 -6.62
N SER A 15 15.98 -3.12 -5.83
CA SER A 15 16.43 -1.74 -5.62
C SER A 15 17.62 -1.68 -4.66
N GLY A 16 18.57 -0.79 -4.94
CA GLY A 16 19.77 -0.59 -4.14
C GLY A 16 19.55 0.24 -2.88
N ASN A 17 20.64 0.66 -2.27
CA ASN A 17 20.65 1.42 -0.99
C ASN A 17 20.25 2.90 -1.14
N GLN A 18 20.11 3.39 -2.35
CA GLN A 18 19.60 4.74 -2.61
C GLN A 18 18.07 4.69 -2.74
N PHE A 19 17.39 5.74 -2.26
CA PHE A 19 15.95 5.85 -2.42
C PHE A 19 15.57 5.99 -3.89
N THR A 20 14.70 5.11 -4.34
CA THR A 20 13.92 5.32 -5.56
C THR A 20 12.66 6.06 -5.15
N THR A 21 12.45 7.26 -5.69
CA THR A 21 11.29 8.12 -5.41
C THR A 21 10.42 8.19 -6.64
N ILE A 22 9.12 8.00 -6.47
CA ILE A 22 8.14 8.01 -7.55
C ILE A 22 6.93 8.84 -7.10
N SER A 23 6.66 9.91 -7.83
CA SER A 23 5.43 10.70 -7.68
C SER A 23 4.26 9.96 -8.34
N LEU A 24 3.14 9.88 -7.65
CA LEU A 24 1.96 9.13 -8.08
C LEU A 24 0.80 10.02 -8.53
N ASN A 25 0.86 11.33 -8.25
CA ASN A 25 -0.24 12.27 -8.49
C ASN A 25 0.12 13.49 -9.36
N GLU A 26 1.30 13.53 -9.99
CA GLU A 26 1.70 14.67 -10.83
C GLU A 26 0.84 14.80 -12.10
N HIS A 27 0.31 13.69 -12.61
CA HIS A 27 -0.47 13.65 -13.84
C HIS A 27 -1.69 12.74 -13.67
N GLY A 28 -2.79 13.04 -14.37
CA GLY A 28 -4.01 12.21 -14.34
C GLY A 28 -3.80 10.78 -14.84
N THR A 29 -2.80 10.56 -15.71
CA THR A 29 -2.39 9.24 -16.22
C THR A 29 -0.89 9.21 -16.43
N SER A 30 -0.23 8.18 -15.95
CA SER A 30 1.21 7.97 -16.13
C SER A 30 1.48 6.59 -16.72
N VAL A 31 2.47 6.51 -17.63
CA VAL A 31 2.92 5.26 -18.24
C VAL A 31 4.33 4.94 -17.77
N ILE A 32 4.52 3.75 -17.20
CA ILE A 32 5.83 3.28 -16.75
C ILE A 32 6.43 2.36 -17.80
N ILE A 33 7.49 2.82 -18.46
CA ILE A 33 8.18 2.11 -19.53
C ILE A 33 9.55 1.64 -19.02
N GLY A 34 9.96 0.44 -19.43
CA GLY A 34 11.28 -0.11 -19.10
C GLY A 34 11.42 -1.56 -19.56
N LYS A 35 12.67 -2.02 -19.63
CA LYS A 35 12.99 -3.42 -19.96
C LYS A 35 12.40 -4.39 -18.95
N ASN A 36 12.27 -5.67 -19.32
CA ASN A 36 11.89 -6.72 -18.37
C ASN A 36 12.97 -6.81 -17.27
N GLY A 37 12.52 -6.91 -16.02
CA GLY A 37 13.42 -6.88 -14.85
C GLY A 37 13.79 -5.49 -14.33
N ALA A 38 13.45 -4.40 -15.02
CA ALA A 38 13.78 -3.03 -14.60
C ALA A 38 13.03 -2.51 -13.33
N GLY A 39 12.22 -3.35 -12.69
CA GLY A 39 11.54 -2.99 -11.45
C GLY A 39 10.16 -2.32 -11.63
N LYS A 40 9.56 -2.34 -12.82
CA LYS A 40 8.21 -1.74 -13.04
C LYS A 40 7.17 -2.24 -12.04
N SER A 41 7.08 -3.54 -11.82
CA SER A 41 6.13 -4.14 -10.87
C SER A 41 6.55 -3.97 -9.40
N THR A 42 7.77 -3.57 -9.12
CA THR A 42 8.29 -3.33 -7.75
C THR A 42 7.51 -2.21 -7.06
N ILE A 43 6.99 -1.25 -7.82
CA ILE A 43 6.16 -0.15 -7.32
C ILE A 43 4.89 -0.72 -6.67
N LEU A 44 4.22 -1.68 -7.32
CA LEU A 44 3.00 -2.32 -6.80
C LEU A 44 3.29 -3.14 -5.54
N ASP A 45 4.43 -3.85 -5.52
CA ASP A 45 4.86 -4.58 -4.34
C ASP A 45 5.18 -3.63 -3.17
N ALA A 46 5.85 -2.51 -3.44
CA ALA A 46 6.19 -1.51 -2.44
C ALA A 46 4.91 -0.85 -1.88
N LEU A 47 3.95 -0.52 -2.74
CA LEU A 47 2.66 0.06 -2.34
C LEU A 47 1.88 -0.91 -1.44
N CYS A 48 1.72 -2.16 -1.86
CA CYS A 48 1.05 -3.17 -1.05
C CYS A 48 1.80 -3.45 0.26
N PHE A 49 3.13 -3.49 0.23
CA PHE A 49 3.92 -3.70 1.43
C PHE A 49 3.79 -2.53 2.42
N ALA A 50 3.83 -1.28 1.94
CA ALA A 50 3.62 -0.12 2.79
C ALA A 50 2.27 -0.15 3.49
N LEU A 51 1.19 -0.41 2.77
CA LEU A 51 -0.18 -0.41 3.28
C LEU A 51 -0.52 -1.63 4.13
N PHE A 52 -0.16 -2.84 3.68
CA PHE A 52 -0.67 -4.10 4.24
C PHE A 52 0.41 -5.04 4.78
N ASN A 53 1.68 -4.62 4.79
CA ASN A 53 2.80 -5.49 5.22
C ASN A 53 2.92 -6.79 4.41
N LYS A 54 2.41 -6.79 3.18
CA LYS A 54 2.42 -7.92 2.25
C LYS A 54 2.73 -7.41 0.84
N PRO A 55 3.66 -8.01 0.10
CA PRO A 55 3.87 -7.65 -1.30
C PRO A 55 2.66 -8.07 -2.14
N PHE A 56 2.54 -7.51 -3.32
CA PHE A 56 1.49 -7.88 -4.27
C PHE A 56 1.75 -9.26 -4.87
N ARG A 57 3.00 -9.55 -5.23
CA ARG A 57 3.41 -10.87 -5.72
C ARG A 57 3.50 -11.89 -4.57
N LYS A 58 3.34 -13.18 -4.90
CA LYS A 58 3.45 -14.30 -3.95
C LYS A 58 4.94 -14.55 -3.61
N ILE A 59 5.54 -13.66 -2.84
CA ILE A 59 6.90 -13.77 -2.32
C ILE A 59 6.90 -13.66 -0.80
N THR A 60 7.90 -14.25 -0.15
CA THR A 60 8.05 -14.20 1.32
C THR A 60 8.67 -12.87 1.77
N LYS A 61 8.47 -12.50 3.04
CA LYS A 61 9.08 -11.28 3.60
C LYS A 61 10.60 -11.27 3.50
N SER A 62 11.26 -12.41 3.64
CA SER A 62 12.71 -12.53 3.50
C SER A 62 13.19 -12.20 2.09
N GLN A 63 12.38 -12.49 1.08
CA GLN A 63 12.68 -12.18 -0.32
C GLN A 63 12.43 -10.72 -0.70
N ILE A 64 11.76 -9.96 0.14
CA ILE A 64 11.53 -8.51 -0.07
C ILE A 64 12.85 -7.74 0.12
N VAL A 65 13.67 -8.13 1.09
CA VAL A 65 14.93 -7.46 1.36
C VAL A 65 15.90 -7.71 0.21
N ASN A 66 16.57 -6.68 -0.25
CA ASN A 66 17.60 -6.81 -1.30
C ASN A 66 18.67 -7.81 -0.86
N SER A 67 18.90 -8.84 -1.67
CA SER A 67 19.78 -9.95 -1.34
C SER A 67 21.26 -9.56 -1.26
N SER A 68 21.67 -8.50 -1.94
CA SER A 68 23.06 -8.01 -1.92
C SER A 68 23.40 -7.22 -0.66
N ASN A 69 22.45 -6.41 -0.18
CA ASN A 69 22.63 -5.55 0.99
C ASN A 69 22.13 -6.20 2.27
N ASP A 70 21.15 -7.06 2.21
CA ASP A 70 20.47 -7.83 3.29
C ASP A 70 20.14 -7.02 4.55
N LYS A 71 19.94 -5.73 4.41
CA LYS A 71 19.64 -4.81 5.52
C LYS A 71 18.91 -3.57 5.04
N ASP A 72 18.35 -2.84 5.99
CA ASP A 72 17.85 -1.49 5.83
C ASP A 72 16.82 -1.33 4.69
N CYS A 73 15.99 -2.38 4.50
CA CYS A 73 14.86 -2.34 3.59
C CYS A 73 13.82 -1.37 4.15
N LEU A 74 13.51 -0.32 3.41
CA LEU A 74 12.59 0.73 3.82
C LEU A 74 11.66 1.12 2.68
N VAL A 75 10.39 1.31 3.02
CA VAL A 75 9.37 1.87 2.12
C VAL A 75 8.67 3.00 2.86
N GLU A 76 8.55 4.14 2.22
CA GLU A 76 7.78 5.29 2.67
C GLU A 76 6.67 5.57 1.66
N LEU A 77 5.48 5.87 2.14
CA LEU A 77 4.32 6.20 1.33
C LEU A 77 3.64 7.44 1.89
N ASP A 78 3.55 8.47 1.08
CA ASP A 78 2.80 9.69 1.36
C ASP A 78 1.47 9.65 0.61
N PHE A 79 0.36 9.83 1.32
CA PHE A 79 -0.99 9.85 0.75
C PHE A 79 -1.90 10.77 1.56
N SER A 80 -3.05 11.12 1.00
CA SER A 80 -4.10 11.83 1.70
C SER A 80 -5.42 11.08 1.67
N VAL A 81 -6.19 11.24 2.72
CA VAL A 81 -7.59 10.81 2.80
C VAL A 81 -8.43 12.04 3.07
N HIS A 82 -9.24 12.44 2.10
CA HIS A 82 -9.90 13.75 2.10
C HIS A 82 -8.88 14.89 2.27
N SER A 83 -8.97 15.70 3.33
CA SER A 83 -8.05 16.80 3.65
C SER A 83 -6.89 16.41 4.58
N THR A 84 -6.86 15.17 5.08
CA THR A 84 -5.86 14.73 6.06
C THR A 84 -4.68 14.07 5.35
N GLN A 85 -3.47 14.52 5.68
CA GLN A 85 -2.23 13.96 5.15
C GLN A 85 -1.77 12.79 6.03
N TYR A 86 -1.32 11.73 5.40
CA TYR A 86 -0.74 10.56 6.06
C TYR A 86 0.60 10.21 5.45
N LYS A 87 1.52 9.77 6.30
CA LYS A 87 2.78 9.15 5.90
C LYS A 87 2.93 7.81 6.59
N ILE A 88 3.24 6.78 5.83
CA ILE A 88 3.58 5.46 6.34
C ILE A 88 5.07 5.22 6.09
N VAL A 89 5.77 4.79 7.12
CA VAL A 89 7.15 4.30 7.03
C VAL A 89 7.18 2.85 7.49
N ARG A 90 7.56 1.94 6.60
CA ARG A 90 7.65 0.52 6.89
C ARG A 90 9.01 -0.04 6.51
N GLY A 91 9.62 -0.79 7.41
CA GLY A 91 10.96 -1.35 7.20
C GLY A 91 11.08 -2.81 7.64
N ILE A 92 12.12 -3.46 7.05
CA ILE A 92 12.58 -4.79 7.44
C ILE A 92 14.09 -4.68 7.66
N LYS A 93 14.58 -5.24 8.77
CA LYS A 93 16.01 -5.23 9.16
C LYS A 93 16.60 -3.81 9.26
N PRO A 94 16.18 -2.97 10.23
CA PRO A 94 15.30 -3.29 11.38
C PRO A 94 13.81 -3.26 11.04
N ASN A 95 13.02 -4.02 11.82
CA ASN A 95 11.57 -3.97 11.70
C ASN A 95 11.08 -2.58 12.17
N ARG A 96 10.34 -1.88 11.29
CA ARG A 96 9.82 -0.54 11.55
C ARG A 96 8.41 -0.41 11.00
N PHE A 97 7.53 0.18 11.77
CA PHE A 97 6.21 0.58 11.31
C PHE A 97 5.78 1.87 12.00
N ILE A 98 5.65 2.93 11.24
CA ILE A 98 5.26 4.25 11.73
C ILE A 98 4.16 4.77 10.83
N ILE A 99 3.13 5.33 11.43
CA ILE A 99 2.06 6.06 10.75
C ILE A 99 2.07 7.48 11.29
N GLU A 100 2.14 8.46 10.42
CA GLU A 100 2.04 9.87 10.75
C GLU A 100 0.75 10.45 10.16
N ARG A 101 0.10 11.32 10.92
CA ARG A 101 -1.07 12.09 10.51
C ARG A 101 -0.77 13.57 10.68
N ASN A 102 -0.77 14.33 9.57
CA ASN A 102 -0.44 15.75 9.55
C ASN A 102 0.92 16.05 10.24
N GLY A 103 1.92 15.19 10.04
CA GLY A 103 3.26 15.31 10.63
C GLY A 103 3.41 14.78 12.07
N ASN A 104 2.33 14.37 12.71
CA ASN A 104 2.37 13.78 14.05
C ASN A 104 2.24 12.27 13.99
N LYS A 105 3.09 11.56 14.74
CA LYS A 105 3.01 10.11 14.81
C LYS A 105 1.73 9.66 15.51
N LEU A 106 1.09 8.64 14.93
CA LEU A 106 -0.10 8.01 15.51
C LEU A 106 0.30 6.80 16.35
N ASN A 107 -0.31 6.70 17.55
CA ASN A 107 -0.27 5.50 18.40
C ASN A 107 1.15 4.95 18.65
N GLU A 108 2.07 5.79 19.13
CA GLU A 108 3.45 5.37 19.43
C GLU A 108 3.52 4.16 20.38
N ASP A 109 2.55 4.04 21.30
CA ASP A 109 2.47 2.96 22.31
C ASP A 109 1.71 1.72 21.81
N ALA A 110 1.06 1.76 20.66
CA ALA A 110 0.29 0.64 20.14
C ALA A 110 1.20 -0.39 19.47
N ASN A 111 0.88 -1.67 19.64
CA ASN A 111 1.60 -2.73 18.95
C ASN A 111 1.36 -2.65 17.42
N ALA A 112 2.25 -3.27 16.63
CA ALA A 112 2.19 -3.21 15.18
C ALA A 112 0.90 -3.83 14.59
N GLN A 113 0.24 -4.75 15.29
CA GLN A 113 -1.00 -5.37 14.84
C GLN A 113 -2.17 -4.40 14.99
N ASP A 114 -2.27 -3.70 16.12
CA ASP A 114 -3.32 -2.71 16.36
C ASP A 114 -3.16 -1.50 15.44
N GLN A 115 -1.91 -1.05 15.21
CA GLN A 115 -1.62 -0.02 14.21
C GLN A 115 -2.06 -0.45 12.81
N GLN A 116 -1.79 -1.70 12.41
CA GLN A 116 -2.20 -2.24 11.12
C GLN A 116 -3.73 -2.28 10.99
N LYS A 117 -4.41 -2.76 12.02
CA LYS A 117 -5.87 -2.81 12.06
C LYS A 117 -6.49 -1.40 11.98
N SER A 118 -5.96 -0.45 12.73
CA SER A 118 -6.38 0.96 12.66
C SER A 118 -6.17 1.55 11.26
N LEU A 119 -5.04 1.25 10.60
CA LEU A 119 -4.79 1.67 9.23
C LEU A 119 -5.83 1.12 8.25
N GLU A 120 -6.12 -0.19 8.29
CA GLU A 120 -7.05 -0.84 7.36
C GLU A 120 -8.51 -0.45 7.61
N GLU A 121 -8.96 -0.44 8.88
CA GLU A 121 -10.37 -0.24 9.23
C GLU A 121 -10.77 1.24 9.36
N GLN A 122 -9.89 2.10 9.88
CA GLN A 122 -10.24 3.48 10.20
C GLN A 122 -9.75 4.48 9.15
N ILE A 123 -8.53 4.28 8.61
CA ILE A 123 -7.91 5.24 7.69
C ILE A 123 -8.24 4.87 6.25
N LEU A 124 -7.87 3.67 5.81
CA LEU A 124 -8.06 3.23 4.43
C LEU A 124 -9.49 2.76 4.15
N LYS A 125 -10.14 2.16 5.15
CA LYS A 125 -11.42 1.44 5.02
C LYS A 125 -11.38 0.38 3.91
N LEU A 126 -10.20 -0.20 3.68
CA LEU A 126 -9.90 -1.20 2.65
C LEU A 126 -8.97 -2.26 3.25
N ASN A 127 -9.29 -3.52 3.03
CA ASN A 127 -8.37 -4.62 3.33
C ASN A 127 -7.50 -4.97 2.12
N TYR A 128 -6.46 -5.79 2.32
CA TYR A 128 -5.52 -6.20 1.27
C TYR A 128 -6.23 -6.82 0.05
N LYS A 129 -7.24 -7.68 0.25
CA LYS A 129 -7.94 -8.36 -0.85
C LYS A 129 -8.74 -7.36 -1.68
N SER A 130 -9.53 -6.51 -1.04
CA SER A 130 -10.31 -5.48 -1.72
C SER A 130 -9.42 -4.49 -2.47
N PHE A 131 -8.31 -4.05 -1.84
CA PHE A 131 -7.35 -3.17 -2.47
C PHE A 131 -6.75 -3.78 -3.75
N THR A 132 -6.30 -5.03 -3.70
CA THR A 132 -5.69 -5.70 -4.86
C THR A 132 -6.69 -6.04 -5.97
N GLN A 133 -7.98 -6.08 -5.66
CA GLN A 133 -9.04 -6.30 -6.66
C GLN A 133 -9.58 -4.99 -7.27
N ILE A 134 -9.51 -3.89 -6.55
CA ILE A 134 -10.09 -2.61 -6.97
C ILE A 134 -9.02 -1.70 -7.57
N VAL A 135 -7.86 -1.60 -6.91
CA VAL A 135 -6.83 -0.63 -7.26
C VAL A 135 -5.82 -1.21 -8.25
N ILE A 136 -5.48 -2.50 -8.14
CA ILE A 136 -4.48 -3.13 -9.00
C ILE A 136 -5.18 -4.02 -10.04
N LEU A 137 -5.34 -3.51 -11.26
CA LEU A 137 -6.02 -4.20 -12.35
C LEU A 137 -5.02 -4.72 -13.40
N GLY A 138 -5.34 -5.85 -14.01
CA GLY A 138 -4.63 -6.36 -15.19
C GLY A 138 -3.28 -7.02 -14.95
N SER A 139 -2.93 -7.41 -13.72
CA SER A 139 -1.72 -8.19 -13.44
C SER A 139 -1.93 -9.69 -13.61
N ALA A 140 -0.85 -10.47 -13.73
CA ALA A 140 -0.91 -11.93 -13.85
C ALA A 140 -1.58 -12.65 -12.66
N SER A 141 -1.68 -12.00 -11.51
CA SER A 141 -2.36 -12.51 -10.30
C SER A 141 -3.77 -11.94 -10.09
N PHE A 142 -4.22 -11.07 -10.99
CA PHE A 142 -5.58 -10.53 -10.93
C PHE A 142 -6.60 -11.62 -11.32
N VAL A 143 -7.55 -11.86 -10.43
CA VAL A 143 -8.71 -12.71 -10.70
C VAL A 143 -9.90 -11.80 -10.97
N PRO A 144 -10.51 -11.82 -12.16
CA PRO A 144 -11.69 -11.00 -12.45
C PRO A 144 -12.77 -11.18 -11.38
N PHE A 145 -13.46 -10.10 -11.02
CA PHE A 145 -14.49 -10.12 -9.96
C PHE A 145 -15.50 -11.27 -10.10
N MET A 146 -15.94 -11.56 -11.32
CA MET A 146 -16.90 -12.63 -11.57
C MET A 146 -16.34 -14.04 -11.35
N GLN A 147 -15.03 -14.21 -11.35
CA GLN A 147 -14.34 -15.49 -11.06
C GLN A 147 -14.01 -15.67 -9.58
N LEU A 148 -14.19 -14.63 -8.78
CA LEU A 148 -14.04 -14.73 -7.33
C LEU A 148 -15.11 -15.66 -6.74
N SER A 149 -14.77 -16.37 -5.66
CA SER A 149 -15.77 -17.13 -4.91
C SER A 149 -16.85 -16.20 -4.33
N ALA A 150 -18.06 -16.70 -4.12
CA ALA A 150 -19.18 -15.92 -3.60
C ALA A 150 -18.84 -15.16 -2.27
N PRO A 151 -18.17 -15.77 -1.29
CA PRO A 151 -17.72 -15.02 -0.09
C PRO A 151 -16.81 -13.85 -0.40
N HIS A 152 -15.83 -14.04 -1.30
CA HIS A 152 -14.89 -12.99 -1.67
C HIS A 152 -15.57 -11.84 -2.45
N ARG A 153 -16.53 -12.15 -3.32
CA ARG A 153 -17.33 -11.10 -4.00
C ARG A 153 -18.10 -10.24 -3.00
N ARG A 154 -18.74 -10.87 -2.00
CA ARG A 154 -19.42 -10.13 -0.94
C ARG A 154 -18.47 -9.23 -0.16
N GLU A 155 -17.33 -9.74 0.26
CA GLU A 155 -16.30 -8.97 0.98
C GLU A 155 -15.87 -7.71 0.20
N VAL A 156 -15.68 -7.82 -1.13
CA VAL A 156 -15.35 -6.68 -2.00
C VAL A 156 -16.52 -5.69 -2.09
N ILE A 157 -17.75 -6.18 -2.26
CA ILE A 157 -18.95 -5.33 -2.34
C ILE A 157 -19.20 -4.62 -1.01
N ASP A 158 -19.15 -5.34 0.10
CA ASP A 158 -19.34 -4.76 1.44
C ASP A 158 -18.32 -3.64 1.71
N CYS A 159 -17.06 -3.87 1.33
CA CYS A 159 -16.03 -2.86 1.46
C CYS A 159 -16.32 -1.59 0.64
N LEU A 160 -16.86 -1.73 -0.57
CA LEU A 160 -17.23 -0.60 -1.43
C LEU A 160 -18.46 0.15 -0.91
N LEU A 161 -19.45 -0.57 -0.41
CA LEU A 161 -20.70 0.03 0.12
C LEU A 161 -20.43 0.78 1.43
N TYR A 162 -19.66 0.21 2.36
CA TYR A 162 -19.31 0.91 3.60
C TYR A 162 -18.48 2.18 3.39
N THR A 163 -17.78 2.30 2.26
CA THR A 163 -17.09 3.56 1.91
C THR A 163 -18.02 4.61 1.34
N SER A 164 -19.19 4.22 0.78
CA SER A 164 -20.18 5.17 0.24
C SER A 164 -21.10 5.72 1.32
N ASP A 165 -21.58 4.90 2.26
CA ASP A 165 -22.52 5.34 3.30
C ASP A 165 -21.90 6.36 4.28
N ALA A 166 -20.59 6.24 4.53
CA ALA A 166 -19.86 7.24 5.36
C ALA A 166 -19.68 8.61 4.66
N ALA A 167 -19.92 8.71 3.36
CA ALA A 167 -19.88 9.99 2.63
C ALA A 167 -21.24 10.73 2.69
N ASP A 168 -22.35 10.02 2.85
CA ASP A 168 -23.70 10.61 2.90
C ASP A 168 -24.08 11.12 4.32
N GLU A 169 -23.42 10.65 5.39
CA GLU A 169 -23.67 11.14 6.75
C GLU A 169 -23.06 12.53 7.05
N ILE A 170 -22.18 13.06 6.18
CA ILE A 170 -21.54 14.38 6.39
C ILE A 170 -22.35 15.52 5.73
N VAL A 171 -23.45 15.23 5.05
CA VAL A 171 -24.28 16.21 4.33
C VAL A 171 -25.64 16.44 5.03
N ARG A 172 -25.74 16.21 6.33
CA ARG A 172 -26.89 16.62 7.15
C ARG A 172 -26.50 17.51 8.30
#